data_bfd16f7dea2dd2b393d784359e8b02ca
#
_entry.id   bfd16f7dea2dd2b393d784359e8b02ca
#
_cell.length_a   1.000
_cell.length_b   1.000
_cell.length_c   1.000
_cell.angle_alpha   90.00
_cell.angle_beta   90.00
_cell.angle_gamma   90.00
#
_symmetry.space_group_name_H-M   'P 1'
#
loop_
_entity.id
_entity.type
_entity.pdbx_description
1 polymer ?
#
loop_
_entity_poly.entity_id
_entity_poly.type
_entity_poly.pdbx_seq_one_letter_code
_entity_poly.pdbx_strand_id
1 'polypeptide(L)'
;MHISVYERDRGFVIEKLLQGEFDYVDTADEVFEADFFRYIGAGGILKKLAESYPSPRKKHDVPVWLALGSSISMRLHGAEAFNKYEYVIRCGGMMNAFGPDLGSKFADDDNGDIKIACNGFNNKNAYNRETPCHPDYLRKYFRDTDAGRAEKWYNTEVAKLFKKRRAYNKQGLFIGDATYIFVPDNPKYECSSKLLFDEHNHPVDPNKLTKKELKTGKYQWHRCYKLVTLLHIYPELDCFLIAGFRLLPGKASELPAFYELLDSFVDAVGKGVVKRVILDRGFLDGQRIGHVKKTHGIDVLIPVRKNMDIYKDAIGLVDEVEFCDYVEPSKAKPNKKTKAKPKTIKKREAKRRRTNNK
;
A
#
# COMPACT_ATOMS: atom_id res chain seq x y z
N MET A 1 -28.57 -14.57 -22.87
CA MET A 1 -28.37 -13.29 -22.14
C MET A 1 -27.80 -13.63 -20.77
N HIS A 2 -26.70 -13.00 -20.34
CA HIS A 2 -26.17 -13.20 -18.99
C HIS A 2 -26.81 -12.18 -18.06
N ILE A 3 -27.49 -12.66 -17.04
CA ILE A 3 -28.18 -11.83 -16.06
C ILE A 3 -27.56 -12.09 -14.68
N SER A 4 -27.12 -11.04 -13.99
CA SER A 4 -26.59 -11.14 -12.62
C SER A 4 -27.73 -10.93 -11.63
N VAL A 5 -27.89 -11.90 -10.73
CA VAL A 5 -28.93 -11.87 -9.71
C VAL A 5 -28.29 -11.79 -8.33
N TYR A 6 -28.81 -10.93 -7.49
CA TYR A 6 -28.35 -10.81 -6.12
C TYR A 6 -29.05 -11.84 -5.22
N GLU A 7 -28.41 -12.20 -4.10
CA GLU A 7 -28.91 -13.20 -3.16
C GLU A 7 -30.39 -13.01 -2.77
N ARG A 8 -30.83 -11.78 -2.64
CA ARG A 8 -32.24 -11.44 -2.33
C ARG A 8 -33.23 -11.74 -3.44
N ASP A 9 -32.74 -11.78 -4.69
CA ASP A 9 -33.59 -12.04 -5.86
C ASP A 9 -33.72 -13.54 -6.15
N ARG A 10 -33.19 -14.38 -5.25
CA ARG A 10 -33.09 -15.82 -5.39
C ARG A 10 -34.48 -16.46 -5.60
N GLY A 11 -35.50 -15.99 -4.87
CA GLY A 11 -36.85 -16.46 -5.01
C GLY A 11 -37.41 -16.21 -6.42
N PHE A 12 -37.20 -15.00 -6.94
CA PHE A 12 -37.60 -14.63 -8.29
C PHE A 12 -36.90 -15.49 -9.34
N VAL A 13 -35.61 -15.73 -9.23
CA VAL A 13 -34.87 -16.57 -10.18
C VAL A 13 -35.35 -18.01 -10.17
N ILE A 14 -35.62 -18.59 -9.00
CA ILE A 14 -36.14 -19.95 -8.87
C ILE A 14 -37.52 -20.04 -9.54
N GLU A 15 -38.39 -19.05 -9.29
CA GLU A 15 -39.70 -18.99 -9.91
C GLU A 15 -39.60 -18.96 -11.45
N LYS A 16 -38.77 -18.06 -12.00
CA LYS A 16 -38.57 -17.92 -13.45
C LYS A 16 -37.91 -19.14 -14.08
N LEU A 17 -36.99 -19.80 -13.37
CA LEU A 17 -36.40 -21.07 -13.80
C LEU A 17 -37.47 -22.18 -13.89
N LEU A 18 -38.36 -22.27 -12.89
CA LEU A 18 -39.46 -23.25 -12.89
C LEU A 18 -40.49 -22.97 -13.97
N GLN A 19 -40.65 -21.73 -14.37
CA GLN A 19 -41.51 -21.31 -15.50
C GLN A 19 -40.88 -21.59 -16.87
N GLY A 20 -39.62 -22.02 -16.91
CA GLY A 20 -38.89 -22.28 -18.15
C GLY A 20 -38.41 -21.03 -18.90
N GLU A 21 -38.33 -19.90 -18.21
CA GLU A 21 -37.85 -18.64 -18.80
C GLU A 21 -36.33 -18.55 -18.87
N PHE A 22 -35.59 -19.44 -18.17
CA PHE A 22 -34.11 -19.54 -18.22
C PHE A 22 -33.71 -20.93 -18.72
N ASP A 23 -32.72 -20.96 -19.61
CA ASP A 23 -32.13 -22.21 -20.11
C ASP A 23 -31.21 -22.86 -19.06
N TYR A 24 -30.49 -22.04 -18.31
CA TYR A 24 -29.64 -22.49 -17.21
C TYR A 24 -29.37 -21.34 -16.23
N VAL A 25 -29.00 -21.70 -15.01
CA VAL A 25 -28.53 -20.78 -13.96
C VAL A 25 -27.15 -21.23 -13.50
N ASP A 26 -26.20 -20.33 -13.53
CA ASP A 26 -24.87 -20.54 -12.99
C ASP A 26 -24.62 -19.62 -11.79
N THR A 27 -23.85 -20.08 -10.81
CA THR A 27 -23.52 -19.30 -9.63
C THR A 27 -22.09 -18.77 -9.74
N ALA A 28 -21.92 -17.47 -9.68
CA ALA A 28 -20.60 -16.91 -9.49
C ALA A 28 -20.11 -17.24 -8.08
N ASP A 29 -19.04 -18.04 -7.97
CA ASP A 29 -18.49 -18.50 -6.70
C ASP A 29 -17.54 -17.44 -6.09
N GLU A 30 -18.12 -16.35 -5.61
CA GLU A 30 -17.40 -15.19 -5.05
C GLU A 30 -17.69 -15.03 -3.55
N VAL A 31 -17.69 -16.15 -2.81
CA VAL A 31 -17.95 -16.17 -1.36
C VAL A 31 -16.96 -15.26 -0.62
N PHE A 32 -15.67 -15.31 -0.98
CA PHE A 32 -14.66 -14.48 -0.35
C PHE A 32 -14.93 -12.98 -0.52
N GLU A 33 -15.28 -12.54 -1.74
CA GLU A 33 -15.57 -11.13 -2.00
C GLU A 33 -16.81 -10.66 -1.22
N ALA A 34 -17.87 -11.46 -1.19
CA ALA A 34 -19.08 -11.14 -0.45
C ALA A 34 -18.80 -11.00 1.05
N ASP A 35 -18.08 -11.93 1.65
CA ASP A 35 -17.71 -11.88 3.07
C ASP A 35 -16.77 -10.71 3.38
N PHE A 36 -15.81 -10.45 2.50
CA PHE A 36 -14.91 -9.31 2.63
C PHE A 36 -15.70 -7.99 2.65
N PHE A 37 -16.62 -7.78 1.69
CA PHE A 37 -17.42 -6.56 1.63
C PHE A 37 -18.43 -6.47 2.77
N ARG A 38 -19.02 -7.57 3.22
CA ARG A 38 -19.84 -7.60 4.45
C ARG A 38 -19.03 -7.15 5.66
N TYR A 39 -17.81 -7.64 5.81
CA TYR A 39 -16.93 -7.28 6.92
C TYR A 39 -16.55 -5.80 6.91
N ILE A 40 -16.06 -5.26 5.78
CA ILE A 40 -15.67 -3.85 5.69
C ILE A 40 -16.88 -2.91 5.75
N GLY A 41 -18.04 -3.34 5.26
CA GLY A 41 -19.31 -2.62 5.34
C GLY A 41 -19.85 -2.56 6.76
N ALA A 42 -19.98 -3.70 7.45
CA ALA A 42 -20.42 -3.79 8.82
C ALA A 42 -19.56 -2.95 9.78
N GLY A 43 -18.25 -2.91 9.54
CA GLY A 43 -17.34 -2.07 10.31
C GLY A 43 -17.36 -0.58 9.94
N GLY A 44 -18.10 -0.20 8.92
CA GLY A 44 -18.11 1.17 8.37
C GLY A 44 -16.74 1.61 7.83
N ILE A 45 -15.87 0.66 7.46
CA ILE A 45 -14.50 0.93 7.02
C ILE A 45 -14.53 1.69 5.69
N LEU A 46 -15.21 1.14 4.69
CA LEU A 46 -15.29 1.72 3.36
C LEU A 46 -15.93 3.11 3.38
N LYS A 47 -16.97 3.30 4.19
CA LYS A 47 -17.61 4.61 4.37
C LYS A 47 -16.63 5.64 4.94
N LYS A 48 -15.89 5.30 5.98
CA LYS A 48 -14.88 6.21 6.57
C LYS A 48 -13.74 6.56 5.62
N LEU A 49 -13.28 5.57 4.86
CA LEU A 49 -12.28 5.82 3.81
C LEU A 49 -12.82 6.78 2.75
N ALA A 50 -14.07 6.60 2.33
CA ALA A 50 -14.72 7.43 1.33
C ALA A 50 -14.94 8.88 1.82
N GLU A 51 -15.30 9.06 3.09
CA GLU A 51 -15.52 10.39 3.71
C GLU A 51 -14.24 11.24 3.71
N SER A 52 -13.08 10.60 3.86
CA SER A 52 -11.78 11.29 3.92
C SER A 52 -11.02 11.31 2.58
N TYR A 53 -11.48 10.55 1.58
CA TYR A 53 -10.79 10.45 0.29
C TYR A 53 -10.78 11.79 -0.46
N PRO A 54 -9.64 12.22 -1.04
CA PRO A 54 -9.52 13.48 -1.76
C PRO A 54 -10.17 13.40 -3.16
N SER A 55 -11.50 13.31 -3.19
CA SER A 55 -12.25 13.20 -4.43
C SER A 55 -11.93 14.32 -5.40
N PRO A 56 -11.74 14.04 -6.71
CA PRO A 56 -11.57 15.06 -7.73
C PRO A 56 -12.90 15.75 -8.12
N ARG A 57 -14.02 15.26 -7.58
CA ARG A 57 -15.36 15.76 -7.93
C ARG A 57 -15.94 16.62 -6.83
N LYS A 58 -16.55 17.76 -7.22
CA LYS A 58 -17.30 18.63 -6.29
C LYS A 58 -18.71 18.07 -6.00
N LYS A 59 -19.32 17.44 -7.01
CA LYS A 59 -20.60 16.73 -6.89
C LYS A 59 -20.38 15.24 -7.00
N HIS A 60 -21.01 14.48 -6.14
CA HIS A 60 -20.88 13.04 -6.06
C HIS A 60 -22.13 12.34 -6.59
N ASP A 61 -22.36 12.45 -7.92
CA ASP A 61 -23.45 11.69 -8.58
C ASP A 61 -23.21 10.17 -8.44
N VAL A 62 -21.91 9.76 -8.39
CA VAL A 62 -21.48 8.42 -8.02
C VAL A 62 -20.80 8.51 -6.67
N PRO A 63 -21.26 7.82 -5.63
CA PRO A 63 -20.64 7.88 -4.30
C PRO A 63 -19.18 7.47 -4.30
N VAL A 64 -18.38 8.15 -3.49
CA VAL A 64 -16.93 7.86 -3.37
C VAL A 64 -16.68 6.42 -2.92
N TRP A 65 -17.49 5.91 -2.00
CA TRP A 65 -17.35 4.53 -1.54
C TRP A 65 -17.56 3.50 -2.65
N LEU A 66 -18.43 3.79 -3.64
CA LEU A 66 -18.58 2.93 -4.80
C LEU A 66 -17.33 2.92 -5.67
N ALA A 67 -16.71 4.09 -5.92
CA ALA A 67 -15.46 4.15 -6.68
C ALA A 67 -14.33 3.36 -5.98
N LEU A 68 -14.15 3.55 -4.67
CA LEU A 68 -13.16 2.80 -3.90
C LEU A 68 -13.49 1.30 -3.83
N GLY A 69 -14.73 0.94 -3.55
CA GLY A 69 -15.19 -0.45 -3.50
C GLY A 69 -15.01 -1.16 -4.84
N SER A 70 -15.36 -0.50 -5.94
CA SER A 70 -15.14 -1.03 -7.29
C SER A 70 -13.67 -1.26 -7.59
N SER A 71 -12.78 -0.34 -7.16
CA SER A 71 -11.33 -0.54 -7.33
C SER A 71 -10.82 -1.72 -6.53
N ILE A 72 -11.32 -1.92 -5.31
CA ILE A 72 -10.97 -3.06 -4.47
C ILE A 72 -11.47 -4.36 -5.11
N SER A 73 -12.74 -4.41 -5.51
CA SER A 73 -13.33 -5.57 -6.19
C SER A 73 -12.53 -5.96 -7.43
N MET A 74 -12.19 -5.01 -8.29
CA MET A 74 -11.35 -5.27 -9.45
C MET A 74 -10.00 -5.91 -9.07
N ARG A 75 -9.38 -5.47 -7.98
CA ARG A 75 -8.10 -6.05 -7.51
C ARG A 75 -8.25 -7.44 -6.93
N LEU A 76 -9.32 -7.71 -6.20
CA LEU A 76 -9.63 -9.05 -5.70
C LEU A 76 -9.81 -10.07 -6.84
N HIS A 77 -10.37 -9.64 -7.98
CA HIS A 77 -10.52 -10.46 -9.19
C HIS A 77 -9.31 -10.43 -10.14
N GLY A 78 -8.20 -9.80 -9.77
CA GLY A 78 -7.04 -9.67 -10.66
C GLY A 78 -7.31 -8.85 -11.93
N ALA A 79 -8.35 -8.01 -11.93
CA ALA A 79 -8.70 -7.18 -13.07
C ALA A 79 -7.79 -5.93 -13.11
N GLU A 80 -6.89 -5.87 -14.08
CA GLU A 80 -5.94 -4.78 -14.22
C GLU A 80 -6.50 -3.59 -15.01
N ALA A 81 -7.45 -3.82 -15.89
CA ALA A 81 -7.98 -2.82 -16.79
C ALA A 81 -9.46 -2.53 -16.52
N PHE A 82 -9.86 -1.26 -16.58
CA PHE A 82 -11.22 -0.82 -16.32
C PHE A 82 -12.27 -1.39 -17.32
N ASN A 83 -11.87 -1.87 -18.47
CA ASN A 83 -12.79 -2.56 -19.39
C ASN A 83 -13.30 -3.89 -18.85
N LYS A 84 -12.63 -4.48 -17.84
CA LYS A 84 -13.09 -5.69 -17.14
C LYS A 84 -14.07 -5.37 -16.00
N TYR A 85 -14.33 -4.11 -15.72
CA TYR A 85 -15.16 -3.68 -14.58
C TYR A 85 -16.58 -4.28 -14.63
N GLU A 86 -17.20 -4.28 -15.79
CA GLU A 86 -18.55 -4.83 -15.95
C GLU A 86 -18.60 -6.32 -15.60
N TYR A 87 -17.61 -7.08 -16.04
CA TYR A 87 -17.50 -8.49 -15.71
C TYR A 87 -17.34 -8.71 -14.20
N VAL A 88 -16.40 -7.96 -13.57
CA VAL A 88 -16.11 -8.09 -12.13
C VAL A 88 -17.32 -7.74 -11.29
N ILE A 89 -18.00 -6.64 -11.60
CA ILE A 89 -19.12 -6.18 -10.78
C ILE A 89 -20.35 -7.08 -10.88
N ARG A 90 -20.48 -7.82 -11.97
CA ARG A 90 -21.56 -8.82 -12.16
C ARG A 90 -21.41 -10.02 -11.24
N CYS A 91 -20.20 -10.31 -10.73
CA CYS A 91 -20.02 -11.37 -9.73
C CYS A 91 -20.80 -11.11 -8.43
N GLY A 92 -21.21 -9.87 -8.19
CA GLY A 92 -22.21 -9.53 -7.20
C GLY A 92 -21.74 -9.39 -5.75
N GLY A 93 -20.53 -9.81 -5.41
CA GLY A 93 -20.06 -9.81 -4.00
C GLY A 93 -20.17 -8.45 -3.32
N MET A 94 -19.62 -7.40 -3.94
CA MET A 94 -19.76 -6.03 -3.43
C MET A 94 -21.21 -5.56 -3.44
N MET A 95 -21.95 -5.86 -4.52
CA MET A 95 -23.32 -5.41 -4.72
C MET A 95 -24.27 -6.05 -3.71
N ASN A 96 -24.10 -7.35 -3.43
CA ASN A 96 -24.85 -8.07 -2.40
C ASN A 96 -24.61 -7.49 -0.99
N ALA A 97 -23.39 -7.02 -0.71
CA ALA A 97 -23.03 -6.48 0.61
C ALA A 97 -23.59 -5.06 0.85
N PHE A 98 -23.63 -4.22 -0.20
CA PHE A 98 -24.03 -2.81 -0.07
C PHE A 98 -25.48 -2.53 -0.49
N GLY A 99 -26.16 -3.54 -0.99
CA GLY A 99 -27.61 -3.52 -1.09
C GLY A 99 -28.18 -3.34 -2.49
N PRO A 100 -29.49 -3.29 -2.48
CA PRO A 100 -30.36 -3.53 -3.63
C PRO A 100 -30.29 -2.50 -4.74
N ASP A 101 -29.95 -1.29 -4.42
CA ASP A 101 -30.18 -0.19 -5.35
C ASP A 101 -28.96 0.09 -6.25
N LEU A 102 -27.95 -0.77 -6.18
CA LEU A 102 -26.66 -0.55 -6.84
C LEU A 102 -26.45 -1.35 -8.11
N GLY A 103 -27.29 -2.34 -8.37
CA GLY A 103 -27.10 -3.25 -9.47
C GLY A 103 -28.32 -3.42 -10.37
N SER A 104 -28.19 -4.36 -11.27
CA SER A 104 -29.26 -4.75 -12.16
C SER A 104 -30.38 -5.45 -11.38
N LYS A 105 -31.60 -5.10 -11.66
CA LYS A 105 -32.79 -5.76 -11.17
C LYS A 105 -33.51 -6.37 -12.33
N PHE A 106 -34.18 -7.50 -12.07
CA PHE A 106 -35.21 -7.95 -12.97
C PHE A 106 -36.48 -7.12 -12.76
N ALA A 107 -37.10 -6.77 -13.85
CA ALA A 107 -38.41 -6.14 -13.85
C ALA A 107 -39.20 -6.71 -15.00
N ASP A 108 -40.49 -6.94 -14.80
CA ASP A 108 -41.37 -7.20 -15.90
C ASP A 108 -41.60 -5.91 -16.69
N ASP A 109 -41.61 -5.99 -18.01
CA ASP A 109 -42.03 -4.88 -18.83
C ASP A 109 -43.56 -4.88 -18.98
N ASP A 110 -44.09 -3.89 -19.69
CA ASP A 110 -45.53 -3.75 -19.89
C ASP A 110 -46.16 -4.91 -20.69
N ASN A 111 -45.32 -5.74 -21.32
CA ASN A 111 -45.73 -6.93 -22.08
C ASN A 111 -45.56 -8.24 -21.29
N GLY A 112 -45.04 -8.17 -20.08
CA GLY A 112 -44.73 -9.33 -19.25
C GLY A 112 -43.36 -9.96 -19.55
N ASP A 113 -42.54 -9.37 -20.42
CA ASP A 113 -41.20 -9.84 -20.70
C ASP A 113 -40.23 -9.38 -19.61
N ILE A 114 -39.24 -10.23 -19.30
CA ILE A 114 -38.21 -9.89 -18.32
C ILE A 114 -37.26 -8.87 -18.93
N LYS A 115 -37.15 -7.72 -18.29
CA LYS A 115 -36.15 -6.72 -18.62
C LYS A 115 -35.15 -6.51 -17.47
N ILE A 116 -33.95 -6.10 -17.83
CA ILE A 116 -32.97 -5.69 -16.88
C ILE A 116 -33.09 -4.18 -16.62
N ALA A 117 -33.41 -3.81 -15.40
CA ALA A 117 -33.37 -2.44 -14.94
C ALA A 117 -32.16 -2.20 -14.06
N CYS A 118 -31.32 -1.23 -14.37
CA CYS A 118 -30.22 -0.83 -13.54
C CYS A 118 -30.54 0.46 -12.81
N ASN A 119 -30.56 0.40 -11.48
CA ASN A 119 -30.74 1.56 -10.62
C ASN A 119 -29.39 2.19 -10.23
N GLY A 120 -28.36 2.01 -11.05
CA GLY A 120 -27.04 2.55 -10.79
C GLY A 120 -27.01 4.09 -10.72
N PHE A 121 -25.89 4.59 -10.29
CA PHE A 121 -25.64 6.02 -10.22
C PHE A 121 -25.29 6.59 -11.61
N ASN A 122 -25.58 7.87 -11.81
CA ASN A 122 -25.30 8.59 -13.07
C ASN A 122 -26.01 7.99 -14.31
N ASN A 123 -27.31 7.76 -14.17
CA ASN A 123 -28.12 7.03 -15.14
C ASN A 123 -28.86 7.91 -16.16
N LYS A 124 -28.43 9.12 -16.42
CA LYS A 124 -29.19 10.04 -17.28
C LYS A 124 -29.58 9.48 -18.65
N ASN A 125 -28.87 8.44 -19.14
CA ASN A 125 -29.16 7.82 -20.46
C ASN A 125 -28.86 6.32 -20.46
N ALA A 126 -28.99 5.60 -19.33
CA ALA A 126 -28.47 4.26 -19.22
C ALA A 126 -29.53 3.20 -18.96
N TYR A 127 -30.48 3.11 -19.84
CA TYR A 127 -31.56 2.09 -19.79
C TYR A 127 -31.05 0.67 -19.90
N ASN A 128 -29.85 0.44 -20.42
CA ASN A 128 -29.29 -0.87 -20.66
C ASN A 128 -28.01 -1.15 -19.88
N ARG A 129 -27.73 -0.37 -18.80
CA ARG A 129 -26.54 -0.61 -18.01
C ARG A 129 -26.77 -1.69 -16.98
N GLU A 130 -25.92 -2.68 -17.05
CA GLU A 130 -25.88 -3.79 -16.09
C GLU A 130 -24.95 -3.50 -14.91
N THR A 131 -24.40 -2.28 -14.82
CA THR A 131 -23.43 -1.86 -13.80
C THR A 131 -23.84 -0.56 -13.13
N PRO A 132 -23.47 -0.35 -11.86
CA PRO A 132 -23.85 0.85 -11.11
C PRO A 132 -23.24 2.15 -11.65
N CYS A 133 -22.16 2.08 -12.40
CA CYS A 133 -21.58 3.22 -13.14
C CYS A 133 -20.78 2.72 -14.33
N HIS A 134 -20.57 3.60 -15.30
CA HIS A 134 -19.77 3.25 -16.49
C HIS A 134 -18.28 3.10 -16.14
N PRO A 135 -17.52 2.14 -16.72
CA PRO A 135 -16.09 1.96 -16.50
C PRO A 135 -15.26 3.24 -16.73
N ASP A 136 -15.62 4.02 -17.74
CA ASP A 136 -14.99 5.30 -18.04
C ASP A 136 -15.12 6.34 -16.92
N TYR A 137 -16.21 6.28 -16.14
CA TYR A 137 -16.33 7.13 -14.96
C TYR A 137 -15.23 6.83 -13.95
N LEU A 138 -15.01 5.55 -13.63
CA LEU A 138 -13.96 5.12 -12.69
C LEU A 138 -12.58 5.48 -13.22
N ARG A 139 -12.31 5.22 -14.51
CA ARG A 139 -11.05 5.57 -15.15
C ARG A 139 -10.75 7.07 -15.05
N LYS A 140 -11.75 7.93 -15.35
CA LYS A 140 -11.62 9.39 -15.25
C LYS A 140 -11.52 9.83 -13.80
N TYR A 141 -12.26 9.22 -12.89
CA TYR A 141 -12.24 9.54 -11.47
C TYR A 141 -10.83 9.37 -10.88
N PHE A 142 -10.21 8.20 -11.08
CA PHE A 142 -8.86 7.95 -10.56
C PHE A 142 -7.77 8.74 -11.30
N ARG A 143 -7.91 8.93 -12.60
CA ARG A 143 -7.00 9.77 -13.38
C ARG A 143 -6.99 11.23 -12.89
N ASP A 144 -8.15 11.77 -12.59
CA ASP A 144 -8.32 13.16 -12.21
C ASP A 144 -8.06 13.38 -10.71
N THR A 145 -7.85 12.32 -9.93
CA THR A 145 -7.46 12.42 -8.52
C THR A 145 -6.02 12.90 -8.41
N ASP A 146 -5.80 13.95 -7.62
CA ASP A 146 -4.47 14.46 -7.34
C ASP A 146 -3.62 13.44 -6.60
N ALA A 147 -2.49 13.05 -7.19
CA ALA A 147 -1.64 11.97 -6.68
C ALA A 147 -1.05 12.31 -5.30
N GLY A 148 -0.61 13.56 -5.08
CA GLY A 148 -0.03 13.98 -3.81
C GLY A 148 -1.06 14.00 -2.68
N ARG A 149 -2.30 14.41 -2.99
CA ARG A 149 -3.40 14.37 -2.02
C ARG A 149 -3.81 12.94 -1.71
N ALA A 150 -3.82 12.04 -2.69
CA ALA A 150 -4.10 10.62 -2.49
C ALA A 150 -3.00 9.93 -1.65
N GLU A 151 -1.74 10.22 -1.92
CA GLU A 151 -0.59 9.78 -1.12
C GLU A 151 -0.72 10.25 0.33
N LYS A 152 -0.96 11.55 0.54
CA LYS A 152 -1.15 12.10 1.88
C LYS A 152 -2.33 11.46 2.60
N TRP A 153 -3.45 11.25 1.92
CA TRP A 153 -4.62 10.57 2.46
C TRP A 153 -4.28 9.16 2.93
N TYR A 154 -3.58 8.39 2.12
CA TYR A 154 -3.15 7.04 2.50
C TYR A 154 -2.25 7.08 3.74
N ASN A 155 -1.21 7.89 3.72
CA ASN A 155 -0.21 7.98 4.78
C ASN A 155 -0.76 8.53 6.11
N THR A 156 -1.94 9.17 6.08
CA THR A 156 -2.58 9.72 7.28
C THR A 156 -3.86 8.94 7.65
N GLU A 157 -4.89 9.00 6.82
CA GLU A 157 -6.21 8.48 7.21
C GLU A 157 -6.27 6.96 7.17
N VAL A 158 -5.66 6.32 6.16
CA VAL A 158 -5.58 4.85 6.11
C VAL A 158 -4.67 4.33 7.22
N ALA A 159 -3.52 4.96 7.44
CA ALA A 159 -2.61 4.61 8.53
C ALA A 159 -3.28 4.71 9.93
N LYS A 160 -4.04 5.79 10.19
CA LYS A 160 -4.84 5.94 11.41
C LYS A 160 -5.91 4.86 11.54
N LEU A 161 -6.57 4.51 10.43
CA LEU A 161 -7.57 3.45 10.42
C LEU A 161 -6.94 2.10 10.78
N PHE A 162 -5.80 1.76 10.20
CA PHE A 162 -5.05 0.55 10.55
C PHE A 162 -4.67 0.51 12.02
N LYS A 163 -4.16 1.62 12.58
CA LYS A 163 -3.90 1.71 14.02
C LYS A 163 -5.16 1.47 14.85
N LYS A 164 -6.28 2.13 14.51
CA LYS A 164 -7.56 1.97 15.19
C LYS A 164 -8.06 0.53 15.15
N ARG A 165 -7.81 -0.18 14.06
CA ARG A 165 -8.18 -1.59 13.88
C ARG A 165 -7.14 -2.56 14.42
N ARG A 166 -6.10 -2.08 15.10
CA ARG A 166 -5.00 -2.88 15.68
C ARG A 166 -4.26 -3.72 14.63
N ALA A 167 -4.19 -3.20 13.40
CA ALA A 167 -3.46 -3.85 12.32
C ALA A 167 -1.93 -3.81 12.51
N TYR A 168 -1.40 -2.96 13.37
CA TYR A 168 0.02 -2.98 13.73
C TYR A 168 0.22 -3.83 14.98
N ASN A 169 1.07 -4.85 14.88
CA ASN A 169 1.37 -5.74 16.00
C ASN A 169 2.26 -5.04 17.06
N LYS A 170 2.36 -5.65 18.23
CA LYS A 170 3.15 -5.10 19.35
C LYS A 170 4.66 -5.20 19.15
N GLN A 171 5.15 -6.00 18.21
CA GLN A 171 6.57 -6.11 17.90
C GLN A 171 7.08 -4.81 17.28
N GLY A 172 6.24 -4.14 16.49
CA GLY A 172 6.55 -2.84 15.89
C GLY A 172 7.74 -2.90 14.93
N LEU A 173 7.86 -3.99 14.18
CA LEU A 173 8.92 -4.22 13.20
C LEU A 173 8.46 -3.76 11.82
N PHE A 174 9.28 -2.90 11.20
CA PHE A 174 9.01 -2.34 9.88
C PHE A 174 10.21 -2.52 8.95
N ILE A 175 9.96 -2.50 7.64
CA ILE A 175 11.00 -2.45 6.59
C ILE A 175 10.78 -1.19 5.77
N GLY A 176 11.88 -0.52 5.43
CA GLY A 176 11.89 0.52 4.41
C GLY A 176 12.60 0.02 3.17
N ASP A 177 11.96 0.24 2.02
CA ASP A 177 12.52 -0.16 0.74
C ASP A 177 12.08 0.77 -0.38
N ALA A 178 12.77 0.73 -1.52
CA ALA A 178 12.43 1.49 -2.70
C ALA A 178 12.48 0.60 -3.94
N THR A 179 11.45 0.71 -4.76
CA THR A 179 11.36 -0.04 -6.02
C THR A 179 11.00 0.87 -7.19
N TYR A 180 11.28 0.42 -8.42
CA TYR A 180 10.88 1.15 -9.62
C TYR A 180 9.54 0.64 -10.15
N ILE A 181 8.68 1.59 -10.52
CA ILE A 181 7.43 1.31 -11.23
C ILE A 181 7.64 1.73 -12.69
N PHE A 182 7.73 0.74 -13.57
CA PHE A 182 7.84 0.99 -15.01
C PHE A 182 6.49 1.39 -15.59
N VAL A 183 6.54 2.37 -16.47
CA VAL A 183 5.36 2.87 -17.21
C VAL A 183 5.69 2.93 -18.69
N PRO A 184 4.68 2.91 -19.58
CA PRO A 184 4.92 3.11 -21.01
C PRO A 184 5.73 4.36 -21.29
N ASP A 185 6.60 4.34 -22.31
CA ASP A 185 7.42 5.50 -22.70
C ASP A 185 6.57 6.58 -23.35
N ASN A 186 5.76 7.25 -22.50
CA ASN A 186 4.91 8.35 -22.91
C ASN A 186 5.20 9.58 -22.05
N PRO A 187 5.56 10.73 -22.65
CA PRO A 187 5.83 11.99 -21.94
C PRO A 187 4.65 12.50 -21.08
N LYS A 188 3.42 12.03 -21.35
CA LYS A 188 2.23 12.38 -20.55
C LYS A 188 2.27 11.83 -19.13
N TYR A 189 3.16 10.89 -18.81
CA TYR A 189 3.44 10.51 -17.44
C TYR A 189 4.29 11.57 -16.75
N GLU A 190 3.60 12.59 -16.23
CA GLU A 190 4.22 13.72 -15.57
C GLU A 190 5.11 13.28 -14.41
N CYS A 191 6.20 14.01 -14.18
CA CYS A 191 7.19 13.71 -13.13
C CYS A 191 7.87 12.34 -13.24
N SER A 192 7.61 11.53 -14.27
CA SER A 192 8.37 10.30 -14.51
C SER A 192 9.78 10.60 -15.01
N SER A 193 10.70 9.67 -14.82
CA SER A 193 12.08 9.75 -15.35
C SER A 193 12.32 8.65 -16.36
N LYS A 194 13.13 8.92 -17.39
CA LYS A 194 13.63 7.89 -18.30
C LYS A 194 15.04 7.52 -17.88
N LEU A 195 15.23 6.27 -17.45
CA LEU A 195 16.49 5.75 -16.94
C LEU A 195 16.91 4.51 -17.74
N LEU A 196 18.21 4.23 -17.74
CA LEU A 196 18.80 3.04 -18.33
C LEU A 196 18.86 1.94 -17.25
N PHE A 197 18.43 0.73 -17.59
CA PHE A 197 18.45 -0.44 -16.72
C PHE A 197 19.21 -1.59 -17.36
N ASP A 198 19.84 -2.40 -16.51
CA ASP A 198 20.45 -3.66 -16.90
C ASP A 198 19.40 -4.81 -17.01
N GLU A 199 19.85 -6.00 -17.35
CA GLU A 199 19.02 -7.21 -17.46
C GLU A 199 18.36 -7.65 -16.14
N HIS A 200 18.84 -7.12 -15.00
CA HIS A 200 18.30 -7.38 -13.65
C HIS A 200 17.43 -6.23 -13.13
N ASN A 201 17.07 -5.28 -14.01
CA ASN A 201 16.31 -4.07 -13.64
C ASN A 201 17.01 -3.16 -12.61
N HIS A 202 18.35 -3.17 -12.57
CA HIS A 202 19.10 -2.18 -11.82
C HIS A 202 19.38 -0.94 -12.68
N PRO A 203 19.22 0.27 -12.14
CA PRO A 203 19.52 1.49 -12.86
C PRO A 203 21.03 1.63 -13.07
N VAL A 204 21.41 1.97 -14.29
CA VAL A 204 22.79 2.13 -14.69
C VAL A 204 23.03 3.56 -15.17
N ASP A 205 24.15 4.15 -14.74
CA ASP A 205 24.58 5.44 -15.24
C ASP A 205 25.12 5.30 -16.68
N PRO A 206 24.46 5.87 -17.68
CA PRO A 206 24.90 5.74 -19.07
C PRO A 206 26.28 6.34 -19.32
N ASN A 207 26.75 7.29 -18.50
CA ASN A 207 28.08 7.89 -18.62
C ASN A 207 29.22 6.94 -18.21
N LYS A 208 28.90 5.87 -17.50
CA LYS A 208 29.86 4.83 -17.09
C LYS A 208 30.00 3.71 -18.13
N LEU A 209 29.20 3.73 -19.18
CA LEU A 209 29.20 2.72 -20.25
C LEU A 209 29.88 3.21 -21.50
N THR A 210 30.59 2.32 -22.15
CA THR A 210 31.15 2.57 -23.49
C THR A 210 30.05 2.52 -24.54
N LYS A 211 30.29 3.18 -25.70
CA LYS A 211 29.38 3.13 -26.84
C LYS A 211 29.15 1.71 -27.37
N LYS A 212 30.10 0.79 -27.15
CA LYS A 212 29.97 -0.63 -27.53
C LYS A 212 29.00 -1.35 -26.57
N GLU A 213 29.15 -1.15 -25.29
CA GLU A 213 28.26 -1.73 -24.24
C GLU A 213 26.81 -1.31 -24.41
N LEU A 214 26.58 -0.03 -24.70
CA LEU A 214 25.22 0.48 -24.97
C LEU A 214 24.53 -0.19 -26.16
N LYS A 215 25.30 -0.72 -27.12
CA LYS A 215 24.77 -1.42 -28.31
C LYS A 215 24.57 -2.91 -28.12
N THR A 216 24.95 -3.48 -26.98
CA THR A 216 24.90 -4.94 -26.77
C THR A 216 23.47 -5.47 -26.54
N GLY A 217 22.47 -4.60 -26.40
CA GLY A 217 21.08 -5.00 -26.07
C GLY A 217 20.86 -5.42 -24.63
N LYS A 218 21.92 -5.43 -23.80
CA LYS A 218 21.83 -5.76 -22.35
C LYS A 218 21.21 -4.65 -21.53
N TYR A 219 21.11 -3.46 -22.07
CA TYR A 219 20.60 -2.28 -21.38
C TYR A 219 19.38 -1.75 -22.11
N GLN A 220 18.33 -1.42 -21.33
CA GLN A 220 17.07 -0.90 -21.88
C GLN A 220 16.67 0.40 -21.20
N TRP A 221 16.16 1.34 -21.99
CA TRP A 221 15.61 2.58 -21.46
C TRP A 221 14.17 2.37 -21.05
N HIS A 222 13.88 2.57 -19.76
CA HIS A 222 12.53 2.53 -19.24
C HIS A 222 12.13 3.87 -18.64
N ARG A 223 10.88 4.24 -18.85
CA ARG A 223 10.25 5.34 -18.12
C ARG A 223 9.72 4.80 -16.81
N CYS A 224 10.01 5.48 -15.70
CA CYS A 224 9.67 4.97 -14.39
C CYS A 224 9.42 6.06 -13.36
N TYR A 225 8.72 5.66 -12.33
CA TYR A 225 8.70 6.29 -11.03
C TYR A 225 9.49 5.45 -10.03
N LYS A 226 9.82 6.05 -8.89
CA LYS A 226 10.38 5.33 -7.74
C LYS A 226 9.34 5.33 -6.64
N LEU A 227 8.98 4.15 -6.14
CA LEU A 227 8.08 3.95 -5.01
C LEU A 227 8.92 3.64 -3.78
N VAL A 228 8.89 4.53 -2.80
CA VAL A 228 9.47 4.32 -1.48
C VAL A 228 8.37 3.83 -0.54
N THR A 229 8.58 2.74 0.16
CA THR A 229 7.57 2.10 1.01
C THR A 229 8.04 1.97 2.45
N LEU A 230 7.09 2.06 3.36
CA LEU A 230 7.21 1.65 4.76
C LEU A 230 6.28 0.45 4.97
N LEU A 231 6.85 -0.72 5.20
CA LEU A 231 6.13 -1.98 5.32
C LEU A 231 6.13 -2.43 6.79
N HIS A 232 4.96 -2.73 7.34
CA HIS A 232 4.85 -3.40 8.63
C HIS A 232 4.87 -4.91 8.42
N ILE A 233 5.67 -5.63 9.22
CA ILE A 233 5.89 -7.07 9.04
C ILE A 233 5.11 -7.86 10.07
N TYR A 234 4.58 -9.00 9.62
CA TYR A 234 4.02 -10.06 10.42
C TYR A 234 4.86 -11.34 10.22
N PRO A 235 5.97 -11.51 10.96
CA PRO A 235 6.87 -12.65 10.73
C PRO A 235 6.19 -14.02 10.86
N GLU A 236 5.15 -14.10 11.72
CA GLU A 236 4.40 -15.32 11.99
C GLU A 236 3.42 -15.68 10.86
N LEU A 237 3.03 -14.72 10.02
CA LEU A 237 2.03 -14.89 8.96
C LEU A 237 2.65 -14.86 7.56
N ASP A 238 3.96 -14.69 7.47
CA ASP A 238 4.68 -14.47 6.19
C ASP A 238 3.99 -13.42 5.31
N CYS A 239 3.53 -12.34 5.93
CA CYS A 239 2.87 -11.24 5.23
C CYS A 239 3.36 -9.88 5.72
N PHE A 240 3.11 -8.88 4.92
CA PHE A 240 3.40 -7.48 5.23
C PHE A 240 2.22 -6.58 4.88
N LEU A 241 2.14 -5.47 5.59
CA LEU A 241 1.16 -4.42 5.37
C LEU A 241 1.89 -3.16 4.91
N ILE A 242 1.48 -2.58 3.78
CA ILE A 242 1.97 -1.26 3.37
C ILE A 242 1.43 -0.23 4.36
N ALA A 243 2.31 0.25 5.24
CA ALA A 243 1.97 1.22 6.27
C ALA A 243 1.97 2.66 5.72
N GLY A 244 2.84 2.92 4.75
CA GLY A 244 2.93 4.18 4.05
C GLY A 244 3.77 4.08 2.78
N PHE A 245 3.66 5.07 1.91
CA PHE A 245 4.47 5.14 0.69
C PHE A 245 4.69 6.57 0.21
N ARG A 246 5.72 6.76 -0.62
CA ARG A 246 5.98 7.99 -1.39
C ARG A 246 6.24 7.62 -2.85
N LEU A 247 5.61 8.33 -3.76
CA LEU A 247 5.84 8.18 -5.19
C LEU A 247 6.73 9.34 -5.68
N LEU A 248 7.90 9.00 -6.21
CA LEU A 248 8.92 9.97 -6.61
C LEU A 248 9.23 9.85 -8.11
N PRO A 249 9.80 10.91 -8.73
CA PRO A 249 10.47 10.76 -10.02
C PRO A 249 11.53 9.65 -9.95
N GLY A 250 11.66 8.83 -11.00
CA GLY A 250 12.59 7.68 -11.00
C GLY A 250 14.04 8.03 -10.63
N LYS A 251 14.51 9.24 -10.97
CA LYS A 251 15.87 9.74 -10.67
C LYS A 251 16.03 10.31 -9.25
N ALA A 252 14.93 10.50 -8.51
CA ALA A 252 15.01 11.09 -7.18
C ALA A 252 15.68 10.14 -6.17
N SER A 253 16.33 10.73 -5.16
CA SER A 253 16.89 9.96 -4.05
C SER A 253 15.79 9.46 -3.13
N GLU A 254 15.83 8.18 -2.79
CA GLU A 254 14.91 7.54 -1.84
C GLU A 254 15.21 7.91 -0.38
N LEU A 255 16.47 8.20 -0.08
CA LEU A 255 16.95 8.40 1.29
C LEU A 255 16.18 9.51 2.04
N PRO A 256 16.13 10.77 1.57
CA PRO A 256 15.37 11.81 2.28
C PRO A 256 13.88 11.50 2.34
N ALA A 257 13.32 10.98 1.24
CA ALA A 257 11.91 10.70 1.14
C ALA A 257 11.44 9.62 2.12
N PHE A 258 12.28 8.62 2.39
CA PHE A 258 11.97 7.58 3.37
C PHE A 258 11.89 8.14 4.79
N TYR A 259 12.87 8.93 5.22
CA TYR A 259 12.86 9.49 6.57
C TYR A 259 11.71 10.48 6.78
N GLU A 260 11.39 11.29 5.77
CA GLU A 260 10.20 12.14 5.79
C GLU A 260 8.89 11.33 5.85
N LEU A 261 8.83 10.20 5.15
CA LEU A 261 7.70 9.27 5.23
C LEU A 261 7.57 8.70 6.65
N LEU A 262 8.68 8.26 7.24
CA LEU A 262 8.72 7.69 8.59
C LEU A 262 8.26 8.72 9.63
N ASP A 263 8.77 9.97 9.57
CA ASP A 263 8.35 11.06 10.44
C ASP A 263 6.83 11.33 10.31
N SER A 264 6.35 11.49 9.08
CA SER A 264 4.93 11.72 8.79
C SER A 264 4.04 10.56 9.28
N PHE A 265 4.53 9.32 9.15
CA PHE A 265 3.82 8.14 9.64
C PHE A 265 3.73 8.15 11.17
N VAL A 266 4.84 8.42 11.87
CA VAL A 266 4.85 8.52 13.33
C VAL A 266 3.95 9.64 13.82
N ASP A 267 3.92 10.78 13.14
CA ASP A 267 3.01 11.88 13.45
C ASP A 267 1.53 11.45 13.30
N ALA A 268 1.20 10.68 12.26
CA ALA A 268 -0.15 10.20 12.02
C ALA A 268 -0.61 9.14 13.02
N VAL A 269 0.25 8.17 13.36
CA VAL A 269 -0.12 7.03 14.19
C VAL A 269 0.37 7.12 15.64
N GLY A 270 1.27 8.06 15.94
CA GLY A 270 1.88 8.27 17.27
C GLY A 270 3.08 7.36 17.55
N LYS A 271 3.89 7.81 18.51
CA LYS A 271 5.11 7.10 18.95
C LYS A 271 4.80 5.72 19.50
N GLY A 272 5.77 4.80 19.39
CA GLY A 272 5.70 3.44 19.93
C GLY A 272 5.00 2.41 19.03
N VAL A 273 4.39 2.82 17.91
CA VAL A 273 3.90 1.89 16.88
C VAL A 273 5.08 1.29 16.13
N VAL A 274 6.00 2.13 15.64
CA VAL A 274 7.28 1.70 15.08
C VAL A 274 8.29 1.60 16.22
N LYS A 275 8.91 0.44 16.39
CA LYS A 275 9.97 0.23 17.37
C LYS A 275 11.31 0.00 16.69
N ARG A 276 11.29 -0.68 15.57
CA ARG A 276 12.48 -0.99 14.78
C ARG A 276 12.17 -0.91 13.29
N VAL A 277 13.11 -0.32 12.55
CA VAL A 277 13.07 -0.26 11.08
C VAL A 277 14.29 -0.97 10.53
N ILE A 278 14.07 -1.87 9.58
CA ILE A 278 15.13 -2.54 8.82
C ILE A 278 15.25 -1.82 7.48
N LEU A 279 16.44 -1.40 7.13
CA LEU A 279 16.72 -0.67 5.90
C LEU A 279 17.91 -1.31 5.18
N ASP A 280 18.00 -1.07 3.88
CA ASP A 280 19.21 -1.38 3.16
C ASP A 280 20.27 -0.28 3.33
N ARG A 281 21.46 -0.50 2.77
CA ARG A 281 22.60 0.44 2.87
C ARG A 281 22.39 1.77 2.16
N GLY A 282 21.48 1.83 1.20
CA GLY A 282 21.13 3.05 0.49
C GLY A 282 20.54 4.12 1.42
N PHE A 283 20.02 3.68 2.57
CA PHE A 283 19.41 4.57 3.57
C PHE A 283 20.37 4.94 4.73
N LEU A 284 21.66 4.62 4.63
CA LEU A 284 22.63 4.91 5.69
C LEU A 284 22.93 6.42 5.75
N ASP A 285 22.39 7.07 6.78
CA ASP A 285 22.62 8.49 7.09
C ASP A 285 22.65 8.65 8.63
N GLY A 286 23.84 8.91 9.18
CA GLY A 286 24.04 8.98 10.62
C GLY A 286 23.22 10.08 11.30
N GLN A 287 23.03 11.23 10.64
CA GLN A 287 22.25 12.33 11.21
C GLN A 287 20.77 11.97 11.28
N ARG A 288 20.21 11.40 10.21
CA ARG A 288 18.81 10.98 10.14
C ARG A 288 18.52 9.81 11.06
N ILE A 289 19.42 8.83 11.15
CA ILE A 289 19.32 7.72 12.11
C ILE A 289 19.33 8.25 13.54
N GLY A 290 20.26 9.18 13.84
CA GLY A 290 20.33 9.83 15.15
C GLY A 290 19.06 10.64 15.48
N HIS A 291 18.49 11.35 14.50
CA HIS A 291 17.22 12.05 14.66
C HIS A 291 16.08 11.08 14.99
N VAL A 292 15.88 10.04 14.20
CA VAL A 292 14.82 9.04 14.38
C VAL A 292 14.93 8.37 15.77
N LYS A 293 16.15 8.01 16.20
CA LYS A 293 16.38 7.44 17.51
C LYS A 293 16.04 8.42 18.64
N LYS A 294 16.51 9.66 18.54
CA LYS A 294 16.30 10.69 19.59
C LYS A 294 14.85 11.16 19.66
N THR A 295 14.23 11.39 18.51
CA THR A 295 12.89 12.01 18.42
C THR A 295 11.76 11.00 18.62
N HIS A 296 11.91 9.80 18.04
CA HIS A 296 10.85 8.80 18.02
C HIS A 296 11.14 7.56 18.85
N GLY A 297 12.41 7.36 19.30
CA GLY A 297 12.82 6.17 20.04
C GLY A 297 12.93 4.92 19.18
N ILE A 298 13.00 5.05 17.85
CA ILE A 298 13.04 3.94 16.91
C ILE A 298 14.46 3.45 16.71
N ASP A 299 14.66 2.14 16.77
CA ASP A 299 15.91 1.49 16.39
C ASP A 299 16.00 1.30 14.89
N VAL A 300 17.13 1.63 14.30
CA VAL A 300 17.39 1.41 12.87
C VAL A 300 18.41 0.30 12.71
N LEU A 301 18.08 -0.71 11.90
CA LEU A 301 18.94 -1.83 11.58
C LEU A 301 19.33 -1.77 10.10
N ILE A 302 20.61 -1.59 9.81
CA ILE A 302 21.16 -1.54 8.45
C ILE A 302 22.33 -2.51 8.36
N PRO A 303 22.36 -3.47 7.41
CA PRO A 303 23.49 -4.33 7.20
C PRO A 303 24.68 -3.55 6.64
N VAL A 304 25.82 -3.63 7.28
CA VAL A 304 27.06 -2.97 6.82
C VAL A 304 28.02 -3.96 6.19
N ARG A 305 28.83 -3.52 5.22
CA ARG A 305 29.89 -4.32 4.60
C ARG A 305 31.19 -4.19 5.39
N LYS A 306 32.01 -5.24 5.35
CA LYS A 306 33.32 -5.28 6.02
C LYS A 306 34.29 -4.16 5.61
N ASN A 307 34.14 -3.62 4.40
CA ASN A 307 34.97 -2.53 3.90
C ASN A 307 34.49 -1.10 4.27
N MET A 308 33.38 -0.99 4.99
CA MET A 308 32.85 0.30 5.44
C MET A 308 33.55 0.73 6.75
N ASP A 309 33.83 2.04 6.89
CA ASP A 309 34.49 2.56 8.07
C ASP A 309 33.68 2.33 9.34
N ILE A 310 32.36 2.49 9.28
CA ILE A 310 31.47 2.18 10.41
C ILE A 310 31.59 0.73 10.89
N TYR A 311 31.93 -0.23 10.01
CA TYR A 311 32.19 -1.62 10.41
C TYR A 311 33.51 -1.72 11.18
N LYS A 312 34.55 -1.02 10.73
CA LYS A 312 35.86 -0.98 11.41
C LYS A 312 35.73 -0.31 12.77
N ASP A 313 34.97 0.78 12.85
CA ASP A 313 34.71 1.47 14.12
C ASP A 313 33.97 0.57 15.11
N ALA A 314 32.94 -0.18 14.59
CA ALA A 314 32.22 -1.14 15.42
C ALA A 314 33.10 -2.28 15.93
N ILE A 315 34.01 -2.82 15.10
CA ILE A 315 35.00 -3.82 15.54
C ILE A 315 35.92 -3.26 16.60
N GLY A 316 36.38 -2.00 16.46
CA GLY A 316 37.26 -1.34 17.47
C GLY A 316 36.56 -1.14 18.82
N LEU A 317 35.23 -1.18 18.87
CA LEU A 317 34.46 -1.05 20.12
C LEU A 317 34.17 -2.39 20.78
N VAL A 318 34.40 -3.52 20.09
CA VAL A 318 34.05 -4.87 20.60
C VAL A 318 34.67 -5.17 21.95
N ASP A 319 35.93 -4.77 22.15
CA ASP A 319 36.67 -5.02 23.39
C ASP A 319 36.24 -4.09 24.55
N GLU A 320 35.48 -3.02 24.24
CA GLU A 320 34.98 -2.05 25.23
C GLU A 320 33.53 -2.28 25.66
N VAL A 321 32.83 -3.21 25.00
CA VAL A 321 31.40 -3.47 25.19
C VAL A 321 31.19 -4.87 25.76
N GLU A 322 30.51 -4.97 26.90
CA GLU A 322 30.02 -6.25 27.40
C GLU A 322 28.87 -6.72 26.50
N PHE A 323 29.05 -7.86 25.83
CA PHE A 323 28.01 -8.51 25.08
C PHE A 323 27.11 -9.32 26.01
N CYS A 324 25.81 -9.17 25.85
CA CYS A 324 24.83 -10.04 26.45
C CYS A 324 24.01 -10.72 25.36
N ASP A 325 23.51 -11.91 25.66
CA ASP A 325 22.61 -12.58 24.75
C ASP A 325 21.36 -11.73 24.49
N TYR A 326 20.97 -11.65 23.21
CA TYR A 326 19.73 -10.97 22.84
C TYR A 326 18.54 -11.76 23.36
N VAL A 327 17.80 -11.19 24.31
CA VAL A 327 16.54 -11.74 24.80
C VAL A 327 15.41 -10.95 24.18
N GLU A 328 14.54 -11.64 23.42
CA GLU A 328 13.34 -11.00 22.87
C GLU A 328 12.49 -10.38 23.98
N PRO A 329 11.99 -9.15 23.81
CA PRO A 329 11.24 -8.44 24.84
C PRO A 329 10.01 -9.19 25.39
N SER A 330 9.46 -10.10 24.60
CA SER A 330 8.32 -10.95 24.99
C SER A 330 8.68 -12.08 25.96
N LYS A 331 9.97 -12.44 26.05
CA LYS A 331 10.48 -13.51 26.94
C LYS A 331 11.10 -12.94 28.23
N ALA A 332 11.30 -11.64 28.32
CA ALA A 332 11.82 -11.00 29.52
C ALA A 332 10.73 -10.98 30.61
N LYS A 333 10.88 -11.82 31.64
CA LYS A 333 10.05 -11.70 32.84
C LYS A 333 10.26 -10.30 33.43
N PRO A 334 9.21 -9.58 33.88
CA PRO A 334 9.37 -8.25 34.47
C PRO A 334 10.27 -8.35 35.70
N ASN A 335 11.49 -7.79 35.58
CA ASN A 335 12.43 -7.72 36.69
C ASN A 335 11.77 -6.93 37.83
N LYS A 336 11.63 -7.57 38.99
CA LYS A 336 11.31 -6.93 40.25
C LYS A 336 12.33 -5.81 40.46
N LYS A 337 11.83 -4.59 40.61
CA LYS A 337 12.60 -3.35 40.82
C LYS A 337 13.68 -3.52 41.90
N THR A 338 14.91 -3.80 41.52
CA THR A 338 16.07 -3.53 42.34
C THR A 338 16.43 -2.07 42.09
N LYS A 339 16.26 -1.24 43.10
CA LYS A 339 16.72 0.14 43.10
C LYS A 339 18.25 0.14 43.02
N ALA A 340 18.82 0.22 41.81
CA ALA A 340 20.24 0.45 41.64
C ALA A 340 20.55 1.93 41.89
N LYS A 341 21.38 2.25 42.87
CA LYS A 341 21.91 3.58 43.08
C LYS A 341 22.76 3.97 41.87
N PRO A 342 22.69 5.22 41.38
CA PRO A 342 23.52 5.64 40.25
C PRO A 342 25.01 5.62 40.64
N LYS A 343 25.83 4.82 39.96
CA LYS A 343 27.29 4.90 40.06
C LYS A 343 27.76 6.14 39.33
N THR A 344 28.38 7.04 40.05
CA THR A 344 29.00 8.25 39.52
C THR A 344 30.16 7.87 38.59
N ILE A 345 30.02 8.19 37.30
CA ILE A 345 31.07 7.99 36.31
C ILE A 345 32.15 9.04 36.52
N LYS A 346 33.32 8.63 37.01
CA LYS A 346 34.51 9.47 37.02
C LYS A 346 35.00 9.65 35.57
N LYS A 347 35.01 10.90 35.09
CA LYS A 347 35.63 11.27 33.81
C LYS A 347 37.15 10.92 33.90
N ARG A 348 37.57 9.97 33.07
CA ARG A 348 39.01 9.79 32.78
C ARG A 348 39.31 10.62 31.53
N GLU A 349 40.21 11.61 31.70
CA GLU A 349 40.79 12.39 30.61
C GLU A 349 41.62 11.48 29.68
N ALA A 350 41.28 11.45 28.42
CA ALA A 350 42.08 10.78 27.40
C ALA A 350 43.33 11.60 27.09
N LYS A 351 44.50 11.11 27.52
CA LYS A 351 45.80 11.62 27.09
C LYS A 351 46.01 11.29 25.60
N ARG A 352 45.91 12.30 24.72
CA ARG A 352 46.38 12.22 23.33
C ARG A 352 47.91 12.02 23.32
N ARG A 353 48.41 10.86 22.95
CA ARG A 353 49.80 10.66 22.52
C ARG A 353 49.97 11.22 21.10
N ARG A 354 50.66 12.35 20.97
CA ARG A 354 51.25 12.78 19.70
C ARG A 354 52.50 11.93 19.48
N THR A 355 52.56 11.12 18.45
CA THR A 355 53.82 10.61 17.91
C THR A 355 54.25 11.53 16.77
N ASN A 356 55.29 12.29 17.03
CA ASN A 356 56.14 12.89 16.00
C ASN A 356 56.94 11.76 15.36
N ASN A 357 56.92 11.68 14.05
CA ASN A 357 57.98 11.03 13.30
C ASN A 357 58.48 11.99 12.21
N LYS A 358 59.77 12.08 12.25
CA LYS A 358 60.61 12.74 11.24
C LYS A 358 60.46 12.10 9.87
#